data_f2ffa28651229a6ecc522e3f4c84e63e
#
_entry.id   f2ffa28651229a6ecc522e3f4c84e63e
#
_cell.length_a   1.000
_cell.length_b   1.000
_cell.length_c   1.000
_cell.angle_alpha   90.00
_cell.angle_beta   90.00
_cell.angle_gamma   90.00
#
_symmetry.space_group_name_H-M   'P 1'
#
loop_
_entity.id
_entity.type
_entity.pdbx_description
1 polymer ?
#
loop_
_entity_poly.entity_id
_entity_poly.type
_entity_poly.pdbx_seq_one_letter_code
_entity_poly.pdbx_strand_id
1 'polypeptide(L)'
;MILNENVEIDFKNGLLLTNYANLDKQNSKITFKNGGSLFLEKYVFAAESGDFIKENESLSLEDGEVFFKDSNLIFNFKSLKGSLEDSIYFENVNITSCFDASQGWKLSAKEIVVNSDKNRGVAKRVKIDLLDRTLIRLPIIPFATSNKRMSGFLEPSLSFSSDGLDFMIPYYKVFSDSSDITIAPRNISDRGVGLETNYRKAHGKTRNLRKLDFIYFDEDDEFKKQNVENFDSRWAFLFKDQFNFNNSKVNIDWAKSSDSLVLSDIPG
;
A
#
# COMPACT_ATOMS: atom_id res chain seq x y z
N MET A 1 3.30 -29.20 -28.68
CA MET A 1 4.34 -30.09 -28.05
C MET A 1 3.99 -30.24 -26.60
N ILE A 2 3.88 -31.46 -26.10
CA ILE A 2 3.55 -31.75 -24.70
C ILE A 2 4.82 -32.19 -23.99
N LEU A 3 5.05 -31.62 -22.82
CA LEU A 3 6.17 -31.92 -21.90
C LEU A 3 5.59 -32.37 -20.57
N ASN A 4 6.16 -33.40 -19.97
CA ASN A 4 5.74 -33.96 -18.69
C ASN A 4 6.94 -34.19 -17.77
N GLU A 5 6.71 -34.04 -16.46
CA GLU A 5 7.67 -34.25 -15.38
C GLU A 5 8.85 -33.28 -15.37
N ASN A 6 8.95 -32.49 -14.33
CA ASN A 6 10.04 -31.52 -14.07
C ASN A 6 10.36 -30.63 -15.29
N VAL A 7 9.32 -30.04 -15.86
CA VAL A 7 9.45 -29.18 -17.05
C VAL A 7 10.03 -27.83 -16.65
N GLU A 8 11.13 -27.46 -17.27
CA GLU A 8 11.78 -26.17 -17.14
C GLU A 8 11.77 -25.49 -18.52
N ILE A 9 11.24 -24.27 -18.56
CA ILE A 9 11.12 -23.49 -19.80
C ILE A 9 11.75 -22.12 -19.57
N ASP A 10 12.94 -21.94 -20.10
CA ASP A 10 13.61 -20.64 -20.15
C ASP A 10 13.07 -19.77 -21.27
N PHE A 11 12.94 -18.48 -21.02
CA PHE A 11 12.66 -17.45 -21.99
C PHE A 11 13.33 -16.14 -21.61
N LYS A 12 13.42 -15.19 -22.54
CA LYS A 12 14.26 -13.98 -22.42
C LYS A 12 14.13 -13.23 -21.07
N ASN A 13 12.92 -13.20 -20.50
CA ASN A 13 12.62 -12.39 -19.31
C ASN A 13 12.24 -13.25 -18.08
N GLY A 14 12.42 -14.57 -18.12
CA GLY A 14 12.03 -15.42 -16.99
C GLY A 14 12.13 -16.90 -17.19
N LEU A 15 11.64 -17.64 -16.21
CA LEU A 15 11.69 -19.08 -16.10
C LEU A 15 10.33 -19.60 -15.66
N LEU A 16 9.79 -20.61 -16.34
CA LEU A 16 8.62 -21.37 -15.91
C LEU A 16 9.05 -22.77 -15.47
N LEU A 17 8.69 -23.14 -14.24
CA LEU A 17 8.82 -24.49 -13.69
C LEU A 17 7.43 -25.09 -13.54
N THR A 18 7.20 -26.30 -14.06
CA THR A 18 5.91 -27.00 -13.94
C THR A 18 6.08 -28.52 -14.13
N ASN A 19 5.08 -29.29 -13.76
CA ASN A 19 5.06 -30.73 -14.01
C ASN A 19 4.43 -31.10 -15.36
N TYR A 20 3.68 -30.16 -15.96
CA TYR A 20 3.04 -30.37 -17.27
C TYR A 20 3.00 -29.07 -18.06
N ALA A 21 3.48 -29.09 -19.30
CA ALA A 21 3.36 -27.99 -20.21
C ALA A 21 2.96 -28.45 -21.63
N ASN A 22 2.05 -27.70 -22.25
CA ASN A 22 1.76 -27.79 -23.68
C ASN A 22 2.23 -26.51 -24.38
N LEU A 23 3.16 -26.67 -25.31
CA LEU A 23 3.75 -25.58 -26.09
C LEU A 23 3.07 -25.48 -27.44
N ASP A 24 2.34 -24.41 -27.69
CA ASP A 24 1.84 -24.02 -29.00
C ASP A 24 2.81 -23.01 -29.62
N LYS A 25 3.61 -23.50 -30.57
CA LYS A 25 4.62 -22.67 -31.24
C LYS A 25 4.02 -21.65 -32.22
N GLN A 26 2.83 -21.91 -32.76
CA GLN A 26 2.17 -21.01 -33.74
C GLN A 26 1.67 -19.72 -33.02
N ASN A 27 1.17 -19.89 -31.79
CA ASN A 27 0.61 -18.78 -31.01
C ASN A 27 1.56 -18.32 -29.89
N SER A 28 2.81 -18.79 -29.88
CA SER A 28 3.80 -18.50 -28.80
C SER A 28 3.26 -18.72 -27.38
N LYS A 29 2.30 -19.67 -27.25
CA LYS A 29 1.55 -19.91 -26.02
C LYS A 29 2.07 -21.12 -25.27
N ILE A 30 2.21 -20.99 -23.97
CA ILE A 30 2.51 -22.06 -23.03
C ILE A 30 1.29 -22.26 -22.15
N THR A 31 0.73 -23.47 -22.12
CA THR A 31 -0.31 -23.86 -21.17
C THR A 31 0.29 -24.84 -20.17
N PHE A 32 0.13 -24.58 -18.88
CA PHE A 32 0.57 -25.50 -17.82
C PHE A 32 -0.61 -25.91 -16.93
N LYS A 33 -0.46 -27.07 -16.27
CA LYS A 33 -1.45 -27.68 -15.36
C LYS A 33 -0.73 -28.42 -14.23
N ASN A 34 -1.47 -28.72 -13.14
CA ASN A 34 -0.96 -29.46 -11.99
C ASN A 34 0.17 -28.72 -11.24
N GLY A 35 0.02 -27.41 -11.13
CA GLY A 35 0.97 -26.51 -10.52
C GLY A 35 2.04 -26.00 -11.47
N GLY A 36 2.39 -24.73 -11.31
CA GLY A 36 3.48 -24.10 -12.03
C GLY A 36 3.92 -22.82 -11.33
N SER A 37 5.24 -22.54 -11.43
CA SER A 37 5.85 -21.31 -10.91
C SER A 37 6.52 -20.56 -12.02
N LEU A 38 6.14 -19.29 -12.20
CA LEU A 38 6.67 -18.39 -13.21
C LEU A 38 7.50 -17.31 -12.53
N PHE A 39 8.78 -17.33 -12.78
CA PHE A 39 9.77 -16.38 -12.24
C PHE A 39 10.05 -15.29 -13.26
N LEU A 40 9.71 -14.06 -12.92
CA LEU A 40 10.01 -12.86 -13.70
C LEU A 40 10.89 -11.91 -12.88
N GLU A 41 11.41 -10.87 -13.52
CA GLU A 41 12.30 -9.90 -12.85
C GLU A 41 11.68 -9.33 -11.57
N LYS A 42 10.43 -8.86 -11.64
CA LYS A 42 9.73 -8.17 -10.54
C LYS A 42 8.71 -9.04 -9.81
N TYR A 43 8.31 -10.18 -10.38
CA TYR A 43 7.20 -11.00 -9.92
C TYR A 43 7.60 -12.46 -9.83
N VAL A 44 7.03 -13.15 -8.85
CA VAL A 44 7.00 -14.61 -8.82
C VAL A 44 5.55 -15.03 -8.72
N PHE A 45 5.06 -15.73 -9.75
CA PHE A 45 3.72 -16.31 -9.76
C PHE A 45 3.80 -17.79 -9.44
N ALA A 46 2.85 -18.28 -8.65
CA ALA A 46 2.58 -19.69 -8.49
C ALA A 46 1.08 -19.91 -8.73
N ALA A 47 0.69 -20.89 -9.52
CA ALA A 47 -0.72 -21.16 -9.82
C ALA A 47 -0.95 -22.64 -10.12
N GLU A 48 -2.18 -23.13 -9.89
CA GLU A 48 -2.60 -24.50 -10.21
C GLU A 48 -2.55 -24.76 -11.71
N SER A 49 -2.97 -23.78 -12.50
CA SER A 49 -2.95 -23.86 -13.95
C SER A 49 -2.91 -22.50 -14.59
N GLY A 50 -2.50 -22.44 -15.83
CA GLY A 50 -2.54 -21.19 -16.57
C GLY A 50 -1.99 -21.26 -17.98
N ASP A 51 -2.13 -20.12 -18.63
CA ASP A 51 -1.63 -19.81 -19.95
C ASP A 51 -0.67 -18.63 -19.86
N PHE A 52 0.44 -18.71 -20.58
CA PHE A 52 1.37 -17.62 -20.78
C PHE A 52 1.64 -17.45 -22.28
N ILE A 53 1.45 -16.22 -22.80
CA ILE A 53 1.76 -15.86 -24.17
C ILE A 53 3.01 -14.98 -24.17
N LYS A 54 4.08 -15.48 -24.78
CA LYS A 54 5.42 -14.86 -24.73
C LYS A 54 5.51 -13.50 -25.44
N GLU A 55 4.75 -13.31 -26.52
CA GLU A 55 4.87 -12.14 -27.41
C GLU A 55 4.45 -10.84 -26.73
N ASN A 56 3.42 -10.87 -25.91
CA ASN A 56 2.84 -9.71 -25.24
C ASN A 56 2.79 -9.85 -23.72
N GLU A 57 3.53 -10.81 -23.17
CA GLU A 57 3.57 -11.12 -21.73
C GLU A 57 2.17 -11.25 -21.11
N SER A 58 1.23 -11.83 -21.86
CA SER A 58 -0.13 -12.06 -21.37
C SER A 58 -0.21 -13.31 -20.51
N LEU A 59 -0.93 -13.19 -19.40
CA LEU A 59 -1.15 -14.24 -18.41
C LEU A 59 -2.65 -14.52 -18.26
N SER A 60 -2.98 -15.80 -18.09
CA SER A 60 -4.29 -16.24 -17.59
C SER A 60 -4.02 -17.35 -16.59
N LEU A 61 -4.13 -17.07 -15.31
CA LEU A 61 -3.79 -17.98 -14.20
C LEU A 61 -5.01 -18.22 -13.34
N GLU A 62 -5.16 -19.43 -12.82
CA GLU A 62 -6.25 -19.84 -11.96
C GLU A 62 -5.70 -20.42 -10.65
N ASP A 63 -6.36 -20.07 -9.54
CA ASP A 63 -6.05 -20.52 -8.17
C ASP A 63 -4.55 -20.39 -7.86
N GLY A 64 -4.11 -19.17 -7.58
CA GLY A 64 -2.69 -18.92 -7.41
C GLY A 64 -2.36 -17.74 -6.52
N GLU A 65 -1.07 -17.48 -6.47
CA GLU A 65 -0.49 -16.34 -5.75
C GLU A 65 0.56 -15.62 -6.60
N VAL A 66 0.76 -14.35 -6.32
CA VAL A 66 1.87 -13.57 -6.86
C VAL A 66 2.59 -12.85 -5.74
N PHE A 67 3.90 -12.98 -5.73
CA PHE A 67 4.81 -12.24 -4.86
C PHE A 67 5.42 -11.07 -5.63
N PHE A 68 5.20 -9.86 -5.14
CA PHE A 68 5.78 -8.62 -5.65
C PHE A 68 7.10 -8.35 -4.92
N LYS A 69 8.24 -8.56 -5.59
CA LYS A 69 9.58 -8.46 -4.99
C LYS A 69 9.90 -7.09 -4.41
N ASP A 70 9.41 -6.02 -5.04
CA ASP A 70 9.72 -4.64 -4.65
C ASP A 70 8.97 -4.18 -3.38
N SER A 71 7.81 -4.78 -3.08
CA SER A 71 6.93 -4.37 -1.98
C SER A 71 6.76 -5.42 -0.89
N ASN A 72 7.31 -6.64 -1.07
CA ASN A 72 7.12 -7.80 -0.19
C ASN A 72 5.63 -8.15 0.06
N LEU A 73 4.75 -7.85 -0.91
CA LEU A 73 3.34 -8.16 -0.84
C LEU A 73 3.04 -9.50 -1.53
N ILE A 74 2.16 -10.27 -0.93
CA ILE A 74 1.63 -11.52 -1.47
C ILE A 74 0.16 -11.29 -1.82
N PHE A 75 -0.21 -11.55 -3.09
CA PHE A 75 -1.57 -11.53 -3.56
C PHE A 75 -2.01 -12.94 -3.87
N ASN A 76 -2.89 -13.50 -3.05
CA ASN A 76 -3.56 -14.76 -3.36
C ASN A 76 -4.82 -14.45 -4.17
N PHE A 77 -5.05 -15.12 -5.29
CA PHE A 77 -6.15 -14.82 -6.20
C PHE A 77 -6.86 -16.10 -6.70
N LYS A 78 -8.14 -15.96 -7.02
CA LYS A 78 -8.93 -17.02 -7.67
C LYS A 78 -8.63 -17.07 -9.17
N SER A 79 -8.60 -15.92 -9.83
CA SER A 79 -8.18 -15.81 -11.22
C SER A 79 -7.39 -14.52 -11.47
N LEU A 80 -6.47 -14.60 -12.41
CA LEU A 80 -5.66 -13.50 -12.90
C LEU A 80 -5.65 -13.54 -14.43
N LYS A 81 -5.93 -12.39 -15.08
CA LYS A 81 -5.91 -12.27 -16.54
C LYS A 81 -5.37 -10.90 -16.95
N GLY A 82 -4.60 -10.86 -18.02
CA GLY A 82 -4.12 -9.61 -18.60
C GLY A 82 -2.71 -9.68 -19.13
N SER A 83 -2.12 -8.54 -19.40
CA SER A 83 -0.73 -8.38 -19.82
C SER A 83 0.07 -7.60 -18.80
N LEU A 84 1.29 -8.05 -18.53
CA LEU A 84 2.23 -7.36 -17.63
C LEU A 84 2.66 -5.99 -18.17
N GLU A 85 2.59 -5.81 -19.49
CA GLU A 85 2.92 -4.56 -20.15
C GLU A 85 1.80 -3.51 -20.07
N ASP A 86 0.51 -3.94 -20.00
CA ASP A 86 -0.66 -3.04 -19.99
C ASP A 86 -1.44 -3.13 -18.67
N SER A 87 -2.33 -4.10 -18.60
CA SER A 87 -3.24 -4.22 -17.45
C SER A 87 -3.43 -5.67 -17.01
N ILE A 88 -3.44 -5.87 -15.69
CA ILE A 88 -3.70 -7.15 -15.04
C ILE A 88 -4.98 -7.04 -14.23
N TYR A 89 -5.86 -8.00 -14.38
CA TYR A 89 -7.13 -8.14 -13.68
C TYR A 89 -7.08 -9.34 -12.74
N PHE A 90 -7.34 -9.11 -11.48
CA PHE A 90 -7.43 -10.14 -10.46
C PHE A 90 -8.86 -10.25 -9.96
N GLU A 91 -9.31 -11.47 -9.69
CA GLU A 91 -10.58 -11.74 -9.04
C GLU A 91 -10.40 -12.45 -7.71
N ASN A 92 -11.22 -12.07 -6.72
CA ASN A 92 -11.24 -12.64 -5.37
C ASN A 92 -9.84 -12.71 -4.74
N VAL A 93 -9.30 -11.54 -4.47
CA VAL A 93 -7.91 -11.35 -4.04
C VAL A 93 -7.83 -11.18 -2.54
N ASN A 94 -6.83 -11.80 -1.93
CA ASN A 94 -6.40 -11.52 -0.56
C ASN A 94 -4.95 -11.04 -0.60
N ILE A 95 -4.70 -9.88 -0.01
CA ILE A 95 -3.38 -9.26 0.07
C ILE A 95 -2.94 -9.24 1.53
N THR A 96 -1.71 -9.66 1.77
CA THR A 96 -1.06 -9.59 3.08
C THR A 96 0.44 -9.44 2.92
N SER A 97 1.10 -8.88 3.92
CA SER A 97 2.57 -8.93 4.07
C SER A 97 2.99 -9.94 5.14
N CYS A 98 2.02 -10.61 5.78
CA CYS A 98 2.24 -11.54 6.86
C CYS A 98 2.22 -12.99 6.36
N PHE A 99 3.14 -13.82 6.85
CA PHE A 99 3.18 -15.25 6.54
C PHE A 99 1.93 -15.98 7.05
N ASP A 100 1.38 -15.53 8.18
CA ASP A 100 0.12 -15.99 8.74
C ASP A 100 -0.87 -14.83 8.82
N ALA A 101 -1.81 -14.80 7.88
CA ALA A 101 -2.83 -13.75 7.80
C ALA A 101 -3.82 -13.75 8.98
N SER A 102 -3.90 -14.82 9.76
CA SER A 102 -4.74 -14.90 10.95
C SER A 102 -4.19 -14.08 12.13
N GLN A 103 -2.88 -13.86 12.14
CA GLN A 103 -2.18 -13.11 13.19
C GLN A 103 -1.82 -11.68 12.78
N GLY A 104 -2.29 -11.24 11.64
CA GLY A 104 -1.94 -9.94 11.08
C GLY A 104 -3.13 -9.24 10.42
N TRP A 105 -2.82 -8.37 9.48
CA TRP A 105 -3.81 -7.72 8.65
C TRP A 105 -3.99 -8.47 7.31
N LYS A 106 -5.20 -8.42 6.80
CA LYS A 106 -5.58 -8.94 5.49
C LYS A 106 -6.50 -7.96 4.78
N LEU A 107 -6.14 -7.61 3.55
CA LEU A 107 -7.01 -6.89 2.66
C LEU A 107 -7.61 -7.88 1.66
N SER A 108 -8.93 -7.99 1.63
CA SER A 108 -9.65 -8.79 0.64
C SER A 108 -10.34 -7.85 -0.34
N ALA A 109 -10.27 -8.17 -1.63
CA ALA A 109 -10.95 -7.43 -2.68
C ALA A 109 -11.64 -8.40 -3.66
N LYS A 110 -12.82 -8.03 -4.17
CA LYS A 110 -13.47 -8.87 -5.18
C LYS A 110 -12.81 -8.74 -6.55
N GLU A 111 -12.34 -7.55 -6.87
CA GLU A 111 -11.65 -7.25 -8.12
C GLU A 111 -10.48 -6.31 -7.84
N ILE A 112 -9.34 -6.57 -8.46
CA ILE A 112 -8.21 -5.64 -8.52
C ILE A 112 -7.81 -5.48 -9.98
N VAL A 113 -7.66 -4.25 -10.41
CA VAL A 113 -7.11 -3.90 -11.73
C VAL A 113 -5.82 -3.14 -11.50
N VAL A 114 -4.73 -3.66 -12.04
CA VAL A 114 -3.41 -3.03 -12.05
C VAL A 114 -3.12 -2.57 -13.47
N ASN A 115 -2.88 -1.29 -13.67
CA ASN A 115 -2.47 -0.73 -14.95
C ASN A 115 -0.99 -0.36 -14.87
N SER A 116 -0.16 -1.11 -15.57
CA SER A 116 1.30 -0.97 -15.56
C SER A 116 1.76 0.35 -16.18
N ASP A 117 1.17 0.77 -17.29
CA ASP A 117 1.51 2.02 -17.98
C ASP A 117 1.27 3.25 -17.10
N LYS A 118 0.15 3.26 -16.37
CA LYS A 118 -0.25 4.39 -15.51
C LYS A 118 0.33 4.29 -14.11
N ASN A 119 1.00 3.18 -13.78
CA ASN A 119 1.49 2.85 -12.44
C ASN A 119 0.38 2.99 -11.37
N ARG A 120 -0.82 2.55 -11.70
CA ARG A 120 -2.01 2.67 -10.84
C ARG A 120 -2.74 1.34 -10.75
N GLY A 121 -3.30 1.10 -9.57
CA GLY A 121 -4.26 0.04 -9.36
C GLY A 121 -5.55 0.58 -8.74
N VAL A 122 -6.61 -0.20 -8.92
CA VAL A 122 -7.91 0.03 -8.29
C VAL A 122 -8.40 -1.29 -7.73
N ALA A 123 -8.66 -1.32 -6.43
CA ALA A 123 -9.32 -2.44 -5.77
C ALA A 123 -10.79 -2.10 -5.52
N LYS A 124 -11.69 -3.03 -5.83
CA LYS A 124 -13.13 -2.86 -5.65
C LYS A 124 -13.69 -3.82 -4.62
N ARG A 125 -14.71 -3.36 -3.86
CA ARG A 125 -15.37 -4.13 -2.79
C ARG A 125 -14.34 -4.64 -1.79
N VAL A 126 -13.59 -3.71 -1.24
CA VAL A 126 -12.47 -3.98 -0.35
C VAL A 126 -12.97 -4.18 1.07
N LYS A 127 -12.39 -5.16 1.74
CA LYS A 127 -12.58 -5.47 3.14
C LYS A 127 -11.20 -5.53 3.79
N ILE A 128 -11.02 -4.81 4.87
CA ILE A 128 -9.79 -4.85 5.67
C ILE A 128 -10.11 -5.57 6.96
N ASP A 129 -9.46 -6.67 7.18
CA ASP A 129 -9.55 -7.50 8.37
C ASP A 129 -8.27 -7.39 9.20
N LEU A 130 -8.41 -7.39 10.50
CA LEU A 130 -7.34 -7.50 11.47
C LEU A 130 -7.69 -8.58 12.47
N LEU A 131 -6.77 -9.53 12.68
CA LEU A 131 -6.97 -10.66 13.60
C LEU A 131 -8.37 -11.29 13.37
N ASP A 132 -8.69 -11.58 12.11
CA ASP A 132 -9.96 -12.11 11.63
C ASP A 132 -11.22 -11.26 11.93
N ARG A 133 -11.06 -10.02 12.40
CA ARG A 133 -12.16 -9.07 12.57
C ARG A 133 -12.18 -8.04 11.47
N THR A 134 -13.34 -7.84 10.86
CA THR A 134 -13.50 -6.78 9.84
C THR A 134 -13.48 -5.41 10.50
N LEU A 135 -12.47 -4.60 10.15
CA LEU A 135 -12.38 -3.22 10.61
C LEU A 135 -13.15 -2.27 9.69
N ILE A 136 -13.00 -2.44 8.37
CA ILE A 136 -13.55 -1.49 7.41
C ILE A 136 -13.98 -2.19 6.11
N ARG A 137 -15.01 -1.64 5.45
CA ARG A 137 -15.43 -2.02 4.10
C ARG A 137 -15.49 -0.78 3.24
N LEU A 138 -14.80 -0.80 2.12
CA LEU A 138 -14.72 0.31 1.16
C LEU A 138 -15.15 -0.15 -0.22
N PRO A 139 -15.96 0.65 -0.94
CA PRO A 139 -16.41 0.28 -2.28
C PRO A 139 -15.26 0.25 -3.29
N ILE A 140 -14.32 1.19 -3.19
CA ILE A 140 -13.19 1.35 -4.11
C ILE A 140 -11.99 1.92 -3.34
N ILE A 141 -10.80 1.36 -3.61
CA ILE A 141 -9.52 1.90 -3.15
C ILE A 141 -8.60 2.05 -4.37
N PRO A 142 -8.26 3.27 -4.79
CA PRO A 142 -7.16 3.51 -5.73
C PRO A 142 -5.82 3.42 -5.00
N PHE A 143 -4.81 2.81 -5.63
CA PHE A 143 -3.46 2.69 -5.08
C PHE A 143 -2.38 2.88 -6.16
N ALA A 144 -1.16 3.21 -5.73
CA ALA A 144 0.01 3.29 -6.60
C ALA A 144 0.68 1.92 -6.71
N THR A 145 1.18 1.57 -7.91
CA THR A 145 1.90 0.33 -8.18
C THR A 145 3.40 0.53 -8.43
N SER A 146 3.89 1.74 -8.23
CA SER A 146 5.31 2.08 -8.39
C SER A 146 5.75 3.12 -7.37
N ASN A 147 7.06 3.29 -7.24
CA ASN A 147 7.69 4.30 -6.38
C ASN A 147 7.55 5.75 -6.91
N LYS A 148 6.84 5.97 -8.01
CA LYS A 148 6.53 7.33 -8.48
C LYS A 148 5.55 8.00 -7.52
N ARG A 149 5.77 9.28 -7.24
CA ARG A 149 4.85 10.08 -6.41
C ARG A 149 3.46 10.13 -7.04
N MET A 150 2.52 9.41 -6.46
CA MET A 150 1.14 9.32 -6.92
C MET A 150 0.18 9.42 -5.76
N SER A 151 -0.99 10.03 -6.01
CA SER A 151 -2.04 10.09 -5.01
C SER A 151 -2.70 8.72 -4.82
N GLY A 152 -2.91 8.32 -3.58
CA GLY A 152 -3.54 7.05 -3.22
C GLY A 152 -3.46 6.77 -1.72
N PHE A 153 -4.09 5.69 -1.29
CA PHE A 153 -3.93 5.19 0.07
C PHE A 153 -2.52 4.62 0.24
N LEU A 154 -1.90 4.93 1.36
CA LEU A 154 -0.68 4.30 1.81
C LEU A 154 -1.01 3.07 2.66
N GLU A 155 -0.01 2.30 2.99
CA GLU A 155 -0.15 1.14 3.85
C GLU A 155 -0.76 1.55 5.21
N PRO A 156 -1.84 0.90 5.65
CA PRO A 156 -2.38 1.12 6.97
C PRO A 156 -1.35 0.74 8.03
N SER A 157 -1.24 1.55 9.08
CA SER A 157 -0.43 1.19 10.24
C SER A 157 -1.31 0.69 11.38
N LEU A 158 -0.76 -0.26 12.12
CA LEU A 158 -1.38 -0.86 13.27
C LEU A 158 -0.33 -1.12 14.33
N SER A 159 -0.57 -0.64 15.52
CA SER A 159 0.29 -0.90 16.67
C SER A 159 -0.53 -1.11 17.94
N PHE A 160 0.10 -1.74 18.93
CA PHE A 160 -0.44 -1.92 20.26
C PHE A 160 0.49 -1.25 21.27
N SER A 161 -0.06 -0.42 22.12
CA SER A 161 0.66 0.29 23.17
C SER A 161 -0.10 0.23 24.50
N SER A 162 0.38 0.92 25.53
CA SER A 162 -0.35 1.14 26.78
C SER A 162 -1.70 1.83 26.56
N ASP A 163 -1.83 2.62 25.49
CA ASP A 163 -3.04 3.37 25.12
C ASP A 163 -3.99 2.52 24.26
N GLY A 164 -3.75 1.21 24.19
CA GLY A 164 -4.55 0.25 23.46
C GLY A 164 -4.15 0.09 21.99
N LEU A 165 -5.14 -0.19 21.15
CA LEU A 165 -4.97 -0.38 19.72
C LEU A 165 -4.90 0.97 19.02
N ASP A 166 -3.82 1.21 18.29
CA ASP A 166 -3.58 2.37 17.44
C ASP A 166 -3.67 1.95 15.97
N PHE A 167 -4.64 2.50 15.27
CA PHE A 167 -4.90 2.19 13.87
C PHE A 167 -5.00 3.47 13.04
N MET A 168 -4.25 3.53 11.92
CA MET A 168 -4.19 4.68 11.04
C MET A 168 -4.27 4.25 9.57
N ILE A 169 -5.04 4.99 8.76
CA ILE A 169 -5.14 4.80 7.31
C ILE A 169 -4.74 6.08 6.59
N PRO A 170 -3.48 6.22 6.16
CA PRO A 170 -3.04 7.42 5.48
C PRO A 170 -3.50 7.48 4.02
N TYR A 171 -3.94 8.66 3.57
CA TYR A 171 -4.16 8.97 2.18
C TYR A 171 -3.17 10.05 1.73
N TYR A 172 -2.37 9.74 0.74
CA TYR A 172 -1.38 10.64 0.15
C TYR A 172 -1.95 11.33 -1.09
N LYS A 173 -1.85 12.65 -1.15
CA LYS A 173 -2.29 13.47 -2.28
C LYS A 173 -1.14 14.29 -2.82
N VAL A 174 -0.82 14.09 -4.09
CA VAL A 174 0.12 14.93 -4.84
C VAL A 174 -0.64 16.09 -5.47
N PHE A 175 -0.22 17.33 -5.20
CA PHE A 175 -0.75 18.53 -5.84
C PHE A 175 0.09 18.94 -7.05
N SER A 176 1.43 18.79 -6.93
CA SER A 176 2.38 19.12 -7.99
C SER A 176 3.70 18.35 -7.76
N ASP A 177 4.65 18.49 -8.68
CA ASP A 177 6.00 17.91 -8.54
C ASP A 177 6.74 18.42 -7.29
N SER A 178 6.30 19.54 -6.72
CA SER A 178 6.92 20.18 -5.57
C SER A 178 6.06 20.18 -4.31
N SER A 179 4.81 19.69 -4.34
CA SER A 179 3.93 19.74 -3.17
C SER A 179 3.02 18.52 -3.04
N ASP A 180 2.82 18.10 -1.82
CA ASP A 180 1.96 16.99 -1.44
C ASP A 180 1.38 17.18 -0.04
N ILE A 181 0.37 16.37 0.28
CA ILE A 181 -0.20 16.23 1.62
C ILE A 181 -0.48 14.75 1.92
N THR A 182 -0.20 14.33 3.14
CA THR A 182 -0.74 13.10 3.70
C THR A 182 -1.84 13.47 4.70
N ILE A 183 -2.98 12.82 4.60
CA ILE A 183 -4.11 12.95 5.52
C ILE A 183 -4.37 11.57 6.09
N ALA A 184 -4.26 11.43 7.40
CA ALA A 184 -4.30 10.15 8.08
C ALA A 184 -5.34 10.16 9.22
N PRO A 185 -6.59 9.72 8.96
CA PRO A 185 -7.50 9.34 10.03
C PRO A 185 -6.85 8.28 10.91
N ARG A 186 -6.91 8.49 12.22
CA ARG A 186 -6.28 7.63 13.23
C ARG A 186 -7.26 7.36 14.35
N ASN A 187 -7.21 6.16 14.91
CA ASN A 187 -7.96 5.82 16.10
C ASN A 187 -7.02 5.14 17.10
N ILE A 188 -6.96 5.68 18.29
CA ILE A 188 -6.25 5.08 19.44
C ILE A 188 -7.31 4.73 20.47
N SER A 189 -7.39 3.46 20.91
CA SER A 189 -8.51 2.94 21.72
C SER A 189 -8.83 3.80 22.94
N ASP A 190 -7.82 4.24 23.67
CA ASP A 190 -7.98 5.00 24.91
C ASP A 190 -7.90 6.53 24.71
N ARG A 191 -7.59 7.00 23.48
CA ARG A 191 -7.48 8.42 23.14
C ARG A 191 -8.50 8.92 22.13
N GLY A 192 -9.32 8.02 21.54
CA GLY A 192 -10.40 8.38 20.64
C GLY A 192 -9.98 8.48 19.18
N VAL A 193 -10.78 9.22 18.40
CA VAL A 193 -10.61 9.42 16.96
C VAL A 193 -9.80 10.68 16.70
N GLY A 194 -8.82 10.56 15.84
CA GLY A 194 -7.92 11.65 15.48
C GLY A 194 -7.71 11.81 13.97
N LEU A 195 -7.04 12.88 13.65
CA LEU A 195 -6.62 13.22 12.29
C LEU A 195 -5.20 13.75 12.32
N GLU A 196 -4.32 13.13 11.56
CA GLU A 196 -2.99 13.67 11.31
C GLU A 196 -2.89 14.16 9.88
N THR A 197 -2.23 15.30 9.69
CA THR A 197 -1.92 15.80 8.35
C THR A 197 -0.47 16.23 8.27
N ASN A 198 0.17 15.93 7.15
CA ASN A 198 1.52 16.35 6.86
C ASN A 198 1.54 16.97 5.46
N TYR A 199 1.62 18.29 5.38
CA TYR A 199 1.78 19.00 4.11
C TYR A 199 3.24 19.35 3.88
N ARG A 200 3.72 19.11 2.66
CA ARG A 200 5.09 19.42 2.25
C ARG A 200 5.11 20.20 0.96
N LYS A 201 5.98 21.19 0.87
CA LYS A 201 6.22 21.96 -0.35
C LYS A 201 7.69 22.30 -0.50
N ALA A 202 8.28 21.89 -1.62
CA ALA A 202 9.59 22.37 -2.03
C ALA A 202 9.44 23.73 -2.74
N HIS A 203 10.25 24.72 -2.37
CA HIS A 203 10.20 26.07 -2.94
C HIS A 203 11.58 26.67 -3.12
N GLY A 204 11.65 27.75 -3.92
CA GLY A 204 12.91 28.43 -4.26
C GLY A 204 13.82 27.64 -5.20
N LYS A 205 14.91 28.27 -5.64
CA LYS A 205 15.89 27.67 -6.56
C LYS A 205 16.63 26.47 -5.93
N THR A 206 16.82 26.48 -4.62
CA THR A 206 17.53 25.45 -3.85
C THR A 206 16.59 24.35 -3.33
N ARG A 207 15.31 24.37 -3.74
CA ARG A 207 14.29 23.40 -3.30
C ARG A 207 14.21 23.26 -1.78
N ASN A 208 14.17 24.38 -1.09
CA ASN A 208 13.95 24.41 0.36
C ASN A 208 12.61 23.76 0.71
N LEU A 209 12.54 23.09 1.85
CA LEU A 209 11.37 22.34 2.25
C LEU A 209 10.55 23.11 3.29
N ARG A 210 9.31 23.42 2.94
CA ARG A 210 8.27 23.85 3.88
C ARG A 210 7.47 22.64 4.34
N LYS A 211 7.23 22.53 5.64
CA LYS A 211 6.39 21.52 6.25
C LYS A 211 5.34 22.14 7.14
N LEU A 212 4.14 21.59 7.08
CA LEU A 212 3.03 21.91 7.98
C LEU A 212 2.48 20.58 8.50
N ASP A 213 2.61 20.33 9.79
CA ASP A 213 2.07 19.18 10.46
C ASP A 213 0.92 19.63 11.37
N PHE A 214 -0.17 18.89 11.32
CA PHE A 214 -1.31 19.10 12.20
C PHE A 214 -1.77 17.76 12.75
N ILE A 215 -1.97 17.73 14.07
CA ILE A 215 -2.45 16.58 14.82
C ILE A 215 -3.69 17.03 15.58
N TYR A 216 -4.74 16.23 15.53
CA TYR A 216 -5.99 16.48 16.24
C TYR A 216 -6.54 15.15 16.78
N PHE A 217 -7.00 15.16 18.01
CA PHE A 217 -7.76 14.08 18.64
C PHE A 217 -8.99 14.65 19.33
N ASP A 218 -10.12 14.00 19.10
CA ASP A 218 -11.38 14.34 19.72
C ASP A 218 -11.58 13.42 20.93
N GLU A 219 -11.95 14.04 22.06
CA GLU A 219 -12.31 13.33 23.28
C GLU A 219 -11.23 12.36 23.82
N ASP A 220 -9.97 12.83 24.00
CA ASP A 220 -8.89 12.02 24.60
C ASP A 220 -9.24 11.63 26.05
N ASP A 221 -9.89 10.47 26.20
CA ASP A 221 -10.40 9.98 27.49
C ASP A 221 -9.28 9.67 28.47
N GLU A 222 -8.11 9.24 28.01
CA GLU A 222 -6.97 8.98 28.89
C GLU A 222 -6.38 10.28 29.44
N PHE A 223 -6.32 11.32 28.60
CA PHE A 223 -5.91 12.64 29.05
C PHE A 223 -6.90 13.25 30.05
N LYS A 224 -8.21 13.10 29.78
CA LYS A 224 -9.28 13.57 30.69
C LYS A 224 -9.22 12.90 32.07
N LYS A 225 -8.87 11.63 32.15
CA LYS A 225 -8.70 10.91 33.41
C LYS A 225 -7.52 11.41 34.23
N GLN A 226 -6.44 11.82 33.56
CA GLN A 226 -5.18 12.25 34.21
C GLN A 226 -5.17 13.74 34.56
N ASN A 227 -5.97 14.57 33.88
CA ASN A 227 -5.96 16.02 34.02
C ASN A 227 -7.33 16.55 34.42
N VAL A 228 -7.35 17.49 35.40
CA VAL A 228 -8.58 18.11 35.93
C VAL A 228 -9.18 19.11 34.92
N GLU A 229 -8.42 19.54 33.92
CA GLU A 229 -8.87 20.49 32.90
C GLU A 229 -9.66 19.78 31.81
N ASN A 230 -10.90 20.20 31.60
CA ASN A 230 -11.76 19.72 30.52
C ASN A 230 -11.31 20.31 29.16
N PHE A 231 -10.43 19.63 28.47
CA PHE A 231 -10.23 19.86 27.05
C PHE A 231 -11.15 18.95 26.26
N ASP A 232 -12.02 19.53 25.46
CA ASP A 232 -12.92 18.76 24.57
C ASP A 232 -12.15 18.14 23.39
N SER A 233 -10.99 18.72 23.05
CA SER A 233 -10.13 18.22 21.97
C SER A 233 -8.68 18.60 22.18
N ARG A 234 -7.78 17.76 21.70
CA ARG A 234 -6.33 18.02 21.75
C ARG A 234 -5.79 18.20 20.34
N TRP A 235 -4.93 19.19 20.15
CA TRP A 235 -4.36 19.46 18.84
C TRP A 235 -2.96 20.06 18.95
N ALA A 236 -2.16 19.83 17.91
CA ALA A 236 -0.89 20.49 17.71
C ALA A 236 -0.73 20.90 16.25
N PHE A 237 -0.12 22.03 16.03
CA PHE A 237 0.26 22.57 14.74
C PHE A 237 1.74 22.89 14.72
N LEU A 238 2.49 22.34 13.78
CA LEU A 238 3.92 22.57 13.62
C LEU A 238 4.20 23.13 12.23
N PHE A 239 4.98 24.16 12.17
CA PHE A 239 5.41 24.80 10.92
C PHE A 239 6.93 24.86 10.87
N LYS A 240 7.51 24.31 9.80
CA LYS A 240 8.93 24.43 9.50
C LYS A 240 9.13 24.96 8.10
N ASP A 241 9.99 25.97 7.97
CA ASP A 241 10.34 26.52 6.67
C ASP A 241 11.82 26.92 6.63
N GLN A 242 12.36 26.96 5.45
CA GLN A 242 13.74 27.30 5.19
C GLN A 242 13.85 28.21 3.97
N PHE A 243 14.54 29.31 4.12
CA PHE A 243 14.83 30.25 3.04
C PHE A 243 16.32 30.47 2.90
N ASN A 244 16.77 30.53 1.68
CA ASN A 244 18.15 30.89 1.34
C ASN A 244 18.16 32.24 0.60
N PHE A 245 18.84 33.22 1.17
CA PHE A 245 19.03 34.55 0.58
C PHE A 245 20.53 34.80 0.37
N ASN A 246 21.00 34.87 -0.84
CA ASN A 246 22.42 35.09 -1.12
C ASN A 246 23.31 34.16 -0.26
N ASN A 247 24.01 34.75 0.72
CA ASN A 247 24.90 34.03 1.64
C ASN A 247 24.27 33.74 3.03
N SER A 248 22.96 33.98 3.14
CA SER A 248 22.25 33.80 4.42
C SER A 248 21.18 32.73 4.34
N LYS A 249 21.02 31.98 5.42
CA LYS A 249 20.01 30.96 5.58
C LYS A 249 19.12 31.32 6.77
N VAL A 250 17.80 31.37 6.54
CA VAL A 250 16.80 31.59 7.58
C VAL A 250 16.02 30.30 7.77
N ASN A 251 15.98 29.79 8.99
CA ASN A 251 15.14 28.66 9.37
C ASN A 251 14.05 29.19 10.30
N ILE A 252 12.81 28.81 10.02
CA ILE A 252 11.64 29.04 10.84
C ILE A 252 11.21 27.69 11.39
N ASP A 253 11.10 27.60 12.71
CA ASP A 253 10.53 26.43 13.41
C ASP A 253 9.56 26.98 14.45
N TRP A 254 8.26 26.72 14.23
CA TRP A 254 7.19 27.26 15.05
C TRP A 254 6.18 26.16 15.37
N ALA A 255 5.73 26.13 16.61
CA ALA A 255 4.73 25.18 17.08
C ALA A 255 3.69 25.86 17.94
N LYS A 256 2.46 25.38 17.89
CA LYS A 256 1.37 25.73 18.79
C LYS A 256 0.54 24.49 19.07
N SER A 257 0.13 24.33 20.34
CA SER A 257 -0.64 23.17 20.78
C SER A 257 -1.75 23.59 21.75
N SER A 258 -2.74 22.71 21.91
CA SER A 258 -3.81 22.85 22.92
C SER A 258 -3.26 22.83 24.35
N ASP A 259 -2.26 21.97 24.56
CA ASP A 259 -1.63 21.73 25.86
C ASP A 259 -0.14 21.40 25.69
N SER A 260 0.61 21.35 26.77
CA SER A 260 2.05 21.11 26.75
C SER A 260 2.43 19.65 26.54
N LEU A 261 1.50 18.71 26.68
CA LEU A 261 1.74 17.26 26.65
C LEU A 261 1.35 16.60 25.34
N VAL A 262 0.56 17.28 24.48
CA VAL A 262 0.02 16.66 23.26
C VAL A 262 1.07 16.00 22.36
N LEU A 263 2.25 16.60 22.24
CA LEU A 263 3.34 16.08 21.39
C LEU A 263 4.15 14.96 22.05
N SER A 264 4.06 14.80 23.38
CA SER A 264 4.72 13.72 24.11
C SER A 264 3.82 12.51 24.32
N ASP A 265 2.51 12.73 24.45
CA ASP A 265 1.54 11.70 24.76
C ASP A 265 1.05 10.96 23.51
N ILE A 266 0.91 11.68 22.39
CA ILE A 266 0.44 11.07 21.14
C ILE A 266 1.65 10.51 20.41
N PRO A 267 1.81 9.19 20.32
CA PRO A 267 2.94 8.56 19.64
C PRO A 267 2.97 8.95 18.16
N GLY A 268 4.14 9.38 17.68
CA GLY A 268 4.41 9.84 16.31
C GLY A 268 4.93 8.75 15.39
#